data_ddce03f5602abd0dea677f3b14f84dd8
#
_entry.id   ddce03f5602abd0dea677f3b14f84dd8
#
_cell.length_a   1.000
_cell.length_b   1.000
_cell.length_c   1.000
_cell.angle_alpha   90.00
_cell.angle_beta   90.00
_cell.angle_gamma   90.00
#
_symmetry.space_group_name_H-M   'P 1'
#
loop_
_entity.id
_entity.type
_entity.pdbx_description
1 polymer ?
#
loop_
_entity_poly.entity_id
_entity_poly.type
_entity_poly.pdbx_seq_one_letter_code
_entity_poly.pdbx_strand_id
1 'polypeptide(L)'
;MYIRQECILSFDELVKFQPETKLEMVLSELDFSNIVHSLQRPKHKRGPKGYDALPLLYALVAMQLEKIKNIVKLVDRLKSDPVFRYNCGFKILNPVPSTSTFSRFLNLISESDALEDDFKQLILKAKSLNIVDGKDIAID
;
A
#
# COMPACT_ATOMS: atom_id res chain seq x y z
N MET A 1 17.50 11.54 35.82
CA MET A 1 16.20 12.04 35.49
C MET A 1 15.87 11.95 34.01
N TYR A 2 14.70 11.53 33.73
CA TYR A 2 14.28 11.39 32.31
C TYR A 2 13.79 12.75 31.79
N ILE A 3 14.31 13.16 30.67
CA ILE A 3 13.88 14.40 30.05
C ILE A 3 13.16 14.07 28.79
N ARG A 4 11.91 14.43 28.73
CA ARG A 4 11.11 14.19 27.53
C ARG A 4 11.17 15.40 26.63
N GLN A 5 11.47 15.17 25.40
CA GLN A 5 11.44 16.22 24.43
C GLN A 5 10.04 16.29 23.84
N GLU A 6 9.44 17.45 23.94
CA GLU A 6 8.11 17.61 23.40
C GLU A 6 8.18 18.03 21.95
N CYS A 7 7.40 17.41 21.13
CA CYS A 7 7.42 17.69 19.72
C CYS A 7 6.03 18.07 19.26
N ILE A 8 5.91 19.19 18.58
CA ILE A 8 4.63 19.64 18.08
C ILE A 8 4.47 19.34 16.60
N LEU A 9 5.42 18.63 16.03
CA LEU A 9 5.32 18.28 14.61
C LEU A 9 4.30 17.16 14.41
N SER A 10 3.57 17.24 13.31
CA SER A 10 2.67 16.17 12.96
C SER A 10 3.46 14.97 12.45
N PHE A 11 2.78 13.82 12.35
CA PHE A 11 3.43 12.65 11.81
C PHE A 11 3.89 12.89 10.37
N ASP A 12 3.09 13.61 9.58
CA ASP A 12 3.46 13.96 8.21
C ASP A 12 4.79 14.69 8.18
N GLU A 13 4.97 15.64 9.09
CA GLU A 13 6.19 16.40 9.13
C GLU A 13 7.38 15.57 9.56
N LEU A 14 7.14 14.66 10.52
CA LEU A 14 8.21 13.79 10.97
C LEU A 14 8.68 12.85 9.87
N VAL A 15 7.75 12.32 9.09
CA VAL A 15 8.10 11.41 8.01
C VAL A 15 8.95 12.11 6.96
N LYS A 16 8.74 13.38 6.76
CA LYS A 16 9.52 14.13 5.76
C LYS A 16 10.99 14.21 6.10
N PHE A 17 11.34 14.00 7.34
CA PHE A 17 12.76 14.01 7.73
C PHE A 17 13.45 12.69 7.41
N GLN A 18 12.72 11.69 7.02
CA GLN A 18 13.33 10.42 6.67
C GLN A 18 13.61 10.36 5.19
N PRO A 19 14.67 9.64 4.79
CA PRO A 19 14.91 9.49 3.36
C PRO A 19 13.77 8.73 2.71
N GLU A 20 13.51 9.07 1.46
CA GLU A 20 12.46 8.40 0.72
C GLU A 20 12.82 6.94 0.55
N THR A 21 11.89 6.06 0.86
CA THR A 21 12.14 4.64 0.74
C THR A 21 11.93 4.18 -0.69
N LYS A 22 12.49 3.03 -1.01
CA LYS A 22 12.31 2.43 -2.30
C LYS A 22 10.84 2.16 -2.59
N LEU A 23 10.10 1.75 -1.57
CA LEU A 23 8.67 1.52 -1.70
C LEU A 23 7.95 2.78 -2.14
N GLU A 24 8.23 3.90 -1.49
CA GLU A 24 7.61 5.16 -1.87
C GLU A 24 7.91 5.53 -3.31
N MET A 25 9.15 5.34 -3.72
CA MET A 25 9.55 5.67 -5.07
C MET A 25 8.81 4.83 -6.09
N VAL A 26 8.72 3.53 -5.84
CA VAL A 26 8.02 2.65 -6.76
C VAL A 26 6.54 2.99 -6.83
N LEU A 27 5.90 3.19 -5.67
CA LEU A 27 4.47 3.49 -5.66
C LEU A 27 4.17 4.80 -6.39
N SER A 28 5.06 5.76 -6.30
CA SER A 28 4.83 7.05 -6.96
C SER A 28 4.95 6.95 -8.48
N GLU A 29 5.64 5.94 -8.99
CA GLU A 29 5.80 5.76 -10.42
C GLU A 29 4.67 4.95 -11.07
N LEU A 30 3.81 4.35 -10.27
CA LEU A 30 2.74 3.52 -10.80
C LEU A 30 1.47 4.34 -11.02
N ASP A 31 0.75 4.00 -12.06
CA ASP A 31 -0.51 4.66 -12.38
C ASP A 31 -1.66 3.74 -12.00
N PHE A 32 -2.34 4.08 -10.93
CA PHE A 32 -3.47 3.30 -10.44
C PHE A 32 -4.81 3.82 -10.94
N SER A 33 -4.83 4.87 -11.76
CA SER A 33 -6.08 5.53 -12.09
C SER A 33 -7.08 4.61 -12.79
N ASN A 34 -6.61 3.78 -13.71
CA ASN A 34 -7.53 2.90 -14.44
C ASN A 34 -8.22 1.89 -13.54
N ILE A 35 -7.44 1.23 -12.68
CA ILE A 35 -8.02 0.21 -11.83
C ILE A 35 -8.90 0.81 -10.75
N VAL A 36 -8.50 1.97 -10.22
CA VAL A 36 -9.33 2.65 -9.22
C VAL A 36 -10.65 3.08 -9.85
N HIS A 37 -10.59 3.62 -11.05
CA HIS A 37 -11.82 4.03 -11.73
C HIS A 37 -12.76 2.83 -11.95
N SER A 38 -12.21 1.70 -12.37
CA SER A 38 -13.01 0.51 -12.60
C SER A 38 -13.63 -0.02 -11.31
N LEU A 39 -12.97 0.16 -10.20
CA LEU A 39 -13.46 -0.32 -8.91
C LEU A 39 -14.54 0.59 -8.31
N GLN A 40 -14.66 1.80 -8.79
CA GLN A 40 -15.61 2.75 -8.24
C GLN A 40 -16.97 2.69 -8.91
N ARG A 41 -17.52 1.49 -9.05
CA ARG A 41 -18.80 1.35 -9.69
C ARG A 41 -19.94 1.68 -8.75
N PRO A 42 -20.92 2.44 -9.21
CA PRO A 42 -22.03 2.85 -8.34
C PRO A 42 -22.81 1.70 -7.75
N LYS A 43 -22.91 0.60 -8.44
CA LYS A 43 -23.71 -0.50 -7.96
C LYS A 43 -23.10 -1.21 -6.76
N HIS A 44 -21.91 -0.89 -6.40
CA HIS A 44 -21.25 -1.52 -5.27
C HIS A 44 -21.32 -0.71 -3.99
N LYS A 45 -22.16 0.29 -3.98
CA LYS A 45 -22.23 1.10 -2.77
C LYS A 45 -22.87 0.42 -1.59
N ARG A 46 -23.37 -0.76 -1.75
CA ARG A 46 -23.94 -1.46 -0.64
C ARG A 46 -22.93 -1.96 0.35
N GLY A 47 -21.71 -2.03 -0.01
CA GLY A 47 -20.69 -2.53 0.89
C GLY A 47 -20.50 -1.63 2.08
N PRO A 48 -19.81 -2.12 3.11
CA PRO A 48 -19.50 -1.26 4.25
C PRO A 48 -18.75 -0.05 3.71
N LYS A 49 -18.92 1.05 4.39
CA LYS A 49 -18.20 2.19 4.05
C LYS A 49 -16.83 1.91 4.38
N GLY A 50 -16.19 1.17 3.63
CA GLY A 50 -14.94 0.69 3.99
C GLY A 50 -13.84 1.59 3.61
N TYR A 51 -12.76 1.01 3.23
CA TYR A 51 -11.56 1.72 2.91
C TYR A 51 -11.56 2.07 1.43
N ASP A 52 -10.90 3.18 1.09
CA ASP A 52 -10.71 3.54 -0.30
C ASP A 52 -9.90 2.46 -0.99
N ALA A 53 -10.13 2.30 -2.27
CA ALA A 53 -9.43 1.29 -3.03
C ALA A 53 -7.93 1.55 -3.13
N LEU A 54 -7.54 2.81 -3.22
CA LEU A 54 -6.15 3.13 -3.47
C LEU A 54 -5.20 2.66 -2.35
N PRO A 55 -5.49 2.92 -1.07
CA PRO A 55 -4.61 2.39 -0.02
C PRO A 55 -4.57 0.87 0.01
N LEU A 56 -5.69 0.22 -0.30
CA LEU A 56 -5.69 -1.24 -0.36
C LEU A 56 -4.80 -1.75 -1.48
N LEU A 57 -4.84 -1.08 -2.63
CA LEU A 57 -3.98 -1.44 -3.75
C LEU A 57 -2.51 -1.19 -3.43
N TYR A 58 -2.21 -0.06 -2.81
CA TYR A 58 -0.84 0.23 -2.39
C TYR A 58 -0.31 -0.87 -1.46
N ALA A 59 -1.13 -1.26 -0.49
CA ALA A 59 -0.71 -2.28 0.46
C ALA A 59 -0.45 -3.62 -0.23
N LEU A 60 -1.30 -3.99 -1.18
CA LEU A 60 -1.12 -5.25 -1.89
C LEU A 60 0.12 -5.23 -2.78
N VAL A 61 0.39 -4.11 -3.43
CA VAL A 61 1.61 -3.98 -4.21
C VAL A 61 2.83 -4.02 -3.29
N ALA A 62 2.75 -3.31 -2.17
CA ALA A 62 3.84 -3.31 -1.20
C ALA A 62 4.11 -4.71 -0.66
N MET A 63 3.06 -5.49 -0.47
CA MET A 63 3.20 -6.87 -0.03
C MET A 63 4.09 -7.65 -0.99
N GLN A 64 3.89 -7.45 -2.28
CA GLN A 64 4.70 -8.13 -3.29
C GLN A 64 6.14 -7.62 -3.29
N LEU A 65 6.32 -6.32 -3.17
CA LEU A 65 7.65 -5.72 -3.23
C LEU A 65 8.50 -6.07 -2.01
N GLU A 66 7.88 -6.09 -0.84
CA GLU A 66 8.61 -6.39 0.39
C GLU A 66 8.60 -7.87 0.73
N LYS A 67 8.06 -8.67 -0.16
CA LYS A 67 8.03 -10.12 0.00
C LYS A 67 7.37 -10.55 1.29
N ILE A 68 6.28 -9.87 1.62
CA ILE A 68 5.46 -10.24 2.75
C ILE A 68 4.69 -11.49 2.36
N LYS A 69 4.74 -12.48 3.22
CA LYS A 69 4.33 -13.83 2.88
C LYS A 69 2.85 -14.01 2.58
N ASN A 70 1.99 -13.36 3.34
CA ASN A 70 0.54 -13.53 3.16
C ASN A 70 -0.19 -12.33 3.74
N ILE A 71 -1.51 -12.36 3.60
CA ILE A 71 -2.34 -11.24 4.05
C ILE A 71 -2.28 -11.03 5.56
N VAL A 72 -2.19 -12.12 6.33
CA VAL A 72 -2.09 -11.99 7.78
C VAL A 72 -0.83 -11.21 8.14
N LYS A 73 0.28 -11.54 7.50
CA LYS A 73 1.54 -10.83 7.74
C LYS A 73 1.48 -9.39 7.27
N LEU A 74 0.75 -9.15 6.19
CA LEU A 74 0.57 -7.78 5.69
C LEU A 74 -0.16 -6.93 6.74
N VAL A 75 -1.26 -7.46 7.28
CA VAL A 75 -2.02 -6.74 8.29
C VAL A 75 -1.17 -6.51 9.54
N ASP A 76 -0.39 -7.52 9.94
CA ASP A 76 0.51 -7.37 11.08
C ASP A 76 1.52 -6.25 10.82
N ARG A 77 2.08 -6.19 9.62
CA ARG A 77 3.04 -5.15 9.28
C ARG A 77 2.39 -3.77 9.32
N LEU A 78 1.16 -3.66 8.81
CA LEU A 78 0.45 -2.39 8.83
C LEU A 78 0.18 -1.92 10.26
N LYS A 79 -0.08 -2.87 11.17
CA LYS A 79 -0.33 -2.52 12.55
C LYS A 79 0.93 -2.12 13.30
N SER A 80 2.02 -2.79 13.01
CA SER A 80 3.24 -2.61 13.80
C SER A 80 4.19 -1.57 13.25
N ASP A 81 4.01 -1.15 12.01
CA ASP A 81 4.94 -0.24 11.34
C ASP A 81 4.19 1.00 10.87
N PRO A 82 4.17 2.07 11.66
CA PRO A 82 3.41 3.27 11.28
C PRO A 82 3.92 3.93 10.00
N VAL A 83 5.21 3.86 9.72
CA VAL A 83 5.75 4.44 8.50
C VAL A 83 5.27 3.68 7.29
N PHE A 84 5.28 2.35 7.36
CA PHE A 84 4.75 1.53 6.29
C PHE A 84 3.27 1.81 6.05
N ARG A 85 2.51 1.91 7.15
CA ARG A 85 1.08 2.23 7.07
C ARG A 85 0.85 3.58 6.40
N TYR A 86 1.64 4.57 6.80
CA TYR A 86 1.53 5.91 6.24
C TYR A 86 1.86 5.90 4.74
N ASN A 87 2.90 5.19 4.37
CA ASN A 87 3.32 5.13 2.96
C ASN A 87 2.30 4.42 2.08
N CYS A 88 1.52 3.51 2.66
CA CYS A 88 0.44 2.87 1.92
C CYS A 88 -0.82 3.75 1.86
N GLY A 89 -0.81 4.89 2.51
CA GLY A 89 -1.93 5.82 2.43
C GLY A 89 -2.99 5.67 3.50
N PHE A 90 -2.73 4.87 4.54
CA PHE A 90 -3.67 4.73 5.64
C PHE A 90 -3.41 5.79 6.69
N LYS A 91 -4.49 6.30 7.26
CA LYS A 91 -4.35 7.30 8.32
C LYS A 91 -3.83 6.64 9.58
N ILE A 92 -2.85 7.29 10.20
CA ILE A 92 -2.15 6.73 11.35
C ILE A 92 -3.08 6.45 12.51
N LEU A 93 -4.04 7.33 12.74
CA LEU A 93 -4.91 7.19 13.90
C LEU A 93 -6.11 6.28 13.67
N ASN A 94 -6.33 5.83 12.45
CA ASN A 94 -7.45 4.96 12.15
C ASN A 94 -7.01 3.50 12.19
N PRO A 95 -7.94 2.59 12.48
CA PRO A 95 -7.58 1.16 12.45
C PRO A 95 -7.21 0.72 11.04
N VAL A 96 -6.33 -0.26 10.96
CA VAL A 96 -5.98 -0.82 9.65
C VAL A 96 -7.04 -1.83 9.23
N PRO A 97 -7.16 -2.11 7.92
CA PRO A 97 -8.14 -3.10 7.47
C PRO A 97 -7.81 -4.49 8.01
N SER A 98 -8.85 -5.28 8.20
CA SER A 98 -8.67 -6.66 8.64
C SER A 98 -8.27 -7.56 7.48
N THR A 99 -7.85 -8.78 7.80
CA THR A 99 -7.57 -9.76 6.76
C THR A 99 -8.79 -10.02 5.89
N SER A 100 -9.97 -10.02 6.50
CA SER A 100 -11.21 -10.22 5.73
C SER A 100 -11.43 -9.13 4.72
N THR A 101 -11.11 -7.89 5.07
CA THR A 101 -11.25 -6.77 4.15
C THR A 101 -10.37 -6.96 2.93
N PHE A 102 -9.12 -7.33 3.15
CA PHE A 102 -8.21 -7.57 2.04
C PHE A 102 -8.65 -8.76 1.20
N SER A 103 -9.12 -9.82 1.83
CA SER A 103 -9.57 -10.99 1.09
C SER A 103 -10.77 -10.67 0.21
N ARG A 104 -11.71 -9.90 0.74
CA ARG A 104 -12.87 -9.49 -0.05
C ARG A 104 -12.46 -8.59 -1.21
N PHE A 105 -11.50 -7.73 -0.96
CA PHE A 105 -11.01 -6.84 -2.00
C PHE A 105 -10.34 -7.62 -3.13
N LEU A 106 -9.54 -8.62 -2.79
CA LEU A 106 -8.93 -9.48 -3.79
C LEU A 106 -9.97 -10.26 -4.58
N ASN A 107 -11.02 -10.72 -3.91
CA ASN A 107 -12.10 -11.39 -4.60
C ASN A 107 -12.80 -10.46 -5.57
N LEU A 108 -12.97 -9.21 -5.18
CA LEU A 108 -13.58 -8.22 -6.05
C LEU A 108 -12.74 -8.01 -7.31
N ILE A 109 -11.44 -7.94 -7.16
CA ILE A 109 -10.55 -7.82 -8.31
C ILE A 109 -10.67 -9.04 -9.22
N SER A 110 -10.80 -10.22 -8.61
CA SER A 110 -10.86 -11.46 -9.37
C SER A 110 -12.16 -11.66 -10.12
N GLU A 111 -13.19 -10.89 -9.80
CA GLU A 111 -14.49 -11.04 -10.46
C GLU A 111 -14.46 -10.64 -11.92
N SER A 112 -13.50 -9.86 -12.32
CA SER A 112 -13.39 -9.39 -13.69
C SER A 112 -12.02 -9.70 -14.22
N ASP A 113 -11.96 -10.31 -15.39
CA ASP A 113 -10.68 -10.60 -16.03
C ASP A 113 -9.91 -9.31 -16.29
N ALA A 114 -10.63 -8.25 -16.65
CA ALA A 114 -9.99 -6.98 -16.93
C ALA A 114 -9.33 -6.39 -15.68
N LEU A 115 -10.04 -6.44 -14.55
CA LEU A 115 -9.48 -5.94 -13.30
C LEU A 115 -8.28 -6.77 -12.86
N GLU A 116 -8.41 -8.07 -12.98
CA GLU A 116 -7.32 -8.95 -12.58
C GLU A 116 -6.09 -8.71 -13.43
N ASP A 117 -6.30 -8.51 -14.72
CA ASP A 117 -5.20 -8.24 -15.63
C ASP A 117 -4.54 -6.91 -15.32
N ASP A 118 -5.34 -5.87 -15.08
CA ASP A 118 -4.82 -4.56 -14.71
C ASP A 118 -3.98 -4.66 -13.44
N PHE A 119 -4.46 -5.41 -12.46
CA PHE A 119 -3.74 -5.57 -11.21
C PHE A 119 -2.40 -6.30 -11.44
N LYS A 120 -2.42 -7.35 -12.25
CA LYS A 120 -1.20 -8.07 -12.57
C LYS A 120 -0.19 -7.20 -13.28
N GLN A 121 -0.65 -6.32 -14.18
CA GLN A 121 0.24 -5.41 -14.86
C GLN A 121 0.89 -4.44 -13.89
N LEU A 122 0.12 -3.95 -12.92
CA LEU A 122 0.70 -3.07 -11.90
C LEU A 122 1.76 -3.79 -11.09
N ILE A 123 1.49 -5.03 -10.69
CA ILE A 123 2.46 -5.81 -9.93
C ILE A 123 3.73 -6.04 -10.74
N LEU A 124 3.58 -6.40 -12.01
CA LEU A 124 4.75 -6.63 -12.85
C LEU A 124 5.57 -5.37 -13.03
N LYS A 125 4.91 -4.25 -13.22
CA LYS A 125 5.62 -3.00 -13.38
C LYS A 125 6.34 -2.62 -12.08
N ALA A 126 5.68 -2.83 -10.95
CA ALA A 126 6.28 -2.54 -9.66
C ALA A 126 7.53 -3.38 -9.45
N LYS A 127 7.46 -4.66 -9.77
CA LYS A 127 8.61 -5.53 -9.63
C LYS A 127 9.74 -5.12 -10.55
N SER A 128 9.40 -4.70 -11.76
CA SER A 128 10.38 -4.23 -12.72
C SER A 128 11.13 -3.01 -12.19
N LEU A 129 10.41 -2.05 -11.65
CA LEU A 129 11.02 -0.86 -11.08
C LEU A 129 11.88 -1.21 -9.89
N ASN A 130 11.41 -2.15 -9.08
CA ASN A 130 12.14 -2.57 -7.90
C ASN A 130 13.46 -3.27 -8.26
N ILE A 131 13.44 -4.08 -9.32
CA ILE A 131 14.62 -4.79 -9.77
C ILE A 131 15.67 -3.82 -10.31
N VAL A 132 15.24 -2.80 -11.05
CA VAL A 132 16.16 -1.83 -11.59
C VAL A 132 16.95 -1.17 -10.48
N ASP A 133 16.25 -0.72 -9.44
CA ASP A 133 16.93 -0.12 -8.31
C ASP A 133 17.84 -1.10 -7.61
N GLY A 134 17.36 -2.32 -7.42
CA GLY A 134 18.15 -3.35 -6.78
C GLY A 134 19.39 -3.69 -7.59
N LYS A 135 19.26 -3.66 -8.91
CA LYS A 135 20.37 -3.96 -9.77
C LYS A 135 21.44 -2.90 -9.66
N ASP A 136 21.03 -1.63 -9.61
CA ASP A 136 21.97 -0.54 -9.44
C ASP A 136 22.78 -0.71 -8.18
N ILE A 137 22.12 -1.11 -7.12
CA ILE A 137 22.79 -1.34 -5.85
C ILE A 137 23.73 -2.55 -5.93
N ALA A 138 23.29 -3.57 -6.63
CA ALA A 138 24.06 -4.80 -6.70
C ALA A 138 25.37 -4.65 -7.45
N ILE A 139 25.45 -3.68 -8.30
CA ILE A 139 26.68 -3.46 -9.07
C ILE A 139 27.80 -2.97 -8.19
N ASP A 140 27.47 -2.33 -7.14
CA ASP A 140 28.48 -1.90 -6.18
C ASP A 140 29.10 -3.05 -5.40
#